data_fb7b79548e10c32081296f674641411d
#
_entry.id   fb7b79548e10c32081296f674641411d
#
_cell.length_a   1.000
_cell.length_b   1.000
_cell.length_c   1.000
_cell.angle_alpha   90.00
_cell.angle_beta   90.00
_cell.angle_gamma   90.00
#
_symmetry.space_group_name_H-M   'P 1'
#
loop_
_entity.id
_entity.type
_entity.pdbx_description
1 polymer ?
#
loop_
_entity_poly.entity_id
_entity_poly.type
_entity_poly.pdbx_seq_one_letter_code
_entity_poly.pdbx_strand_id
1 'polypeptide(L)'
;MSAAKLHLERGTTADGAWSLRVTPEQAGWAFSGLRILELSPGAAHSFPTGEEELLVLPLEGGCVVECDSRRFELAGRDGVFAGVTDFAYVPRDAEVRVASSGGGRFILPSSLANARLDPAYGPAEGVPVELRGAGQASRQVNNVCTPASFPADKMIVVEVLTPAGNWSSYPPHKHDEQRENEVELEEIYYFEVGGTDGLGYQRVYSSGPDRQIDVCAEVRSGDVVLVPYGYHGPSMAAPGYDLYYLNVMAGPGTERVWRFCDDPAHAWIRATWADQAVDPRLPMTGPQGRAGASAAGREGEERQSP
;
A
#
# COMPACT_ATOMS: atom_id res chain seq x y z
N MET A 1 -28.33 -0.53 11.64
CA MET A 1 -27.37 -0.65 10.51
C MET A 1 -26.41 -1.76 10.88
N SER A 2 -26.21 -2.75 10.02
CA SER A 2 -25.17 -3.79 10.25
C SER A 2 -23.82 -3.07 10.36
N ALA A 3 -22.99 -3.42 11.36
CA ALA A 3 -21.63 -2.93 11.44
C ALA A 3 -20.94 -3.25 10.09
N ALA A 4 -20.36 -2.24 9.45
CA ALA A 4 -19.64 -2.43 8.21
C ALA A 4 -18.55 -3.47 8.45
N LYS A 5 -18.46 -4.48 7.58
CA LYS A 5 -17.40 -5.47 7.65
C LYS A 5 -16.09 -4.77 7.29
N LEU A 6 -15.22 -4.53 8.26
CA LEU A 6 -13.96 -3.77 8.07
C LEU A 6 -12.81 -4.64 7.55
N HIS A 7 -12.88 -5.95 7.70
CA HIS A 7 -12.00 -6.91 7.06
C HIS A 7 -12.72 -7.52 5.86
N LEU A 8 -12.21 -7.27 4.67
CA LEU A 8 -12.73 -7.73 3.39
C LEU A 8 -11.79 -8.80 2.84
N GLU A 9 -12.24 -10.03 2.85
CA GLU A 9 -11.48 -11.16 2.32
C GLU A 9 -11.41 -11.09 0.79
N ARG A 10 -10.31 -11.59 0.22
CA ARG A 10 -10.09 -11.67 -1.22
C ARG A 10 -11.32 -12.16 -1.97
N GLY A 11 -11.67 -11.47 -3.05
CA GLY A 11 -12.78 -11.83 -3.94
C GLY A 11 -14.18 -11.42 -3.45
N THR A 12 -14.33 -10.98 -2.18
CA THR A 12 -15.65 -10.59 -1.65
C THR A 12 -16.17 -9.26 -2.20
N THR A 13 -15.28 -8.46 -2.78
CA THR A 13 -15.60 -7.14 -3.37
C THR A 13 -15.33 -7.07 -4.86
N ALA A 14 -15.19 -8.23 -5.53
CA ALA A 14 -15.01 -8.27 -6.99
C ALA A 14 -16.25 -7.72 -7.72
N ASP A 15 -16.02 -6.89 -8.75
CA ASP A 15 -17.09 -6.25 -9.53
C ASP A 15 -16.64 -6.02 -10.98
N GLY A 16 -17.22 -6.74 -11.92
CA GLY A 16 -16.92 -6.63 -13.36
C GLY A 16 -15.46 -6.97 -13.67
N ALA A 17 -14.70 -6.02 -14.18
CA ALA A 17 -13.28 -6.18 -14.51
C ALA A 17 -12.35 -6.05 -13.29
N TRP A 18 -12.89 -5.64 -12.15
CA TRP A 18 -12.14 -5.43 -10.93
C TRP A 18 -12.15 -6.68 -10.06
N SER A 19 -10.99 -7.27 -9.81
CA SER A 19 -10.87 -8.40 -8.87
C SER A 19 -11.01 -7.94 -7.40
N LEU A 20 -10.85 -6.64 -7.17
CA LEU A 20 -11.15 -5.95 -5.92
C LEU A 20 -11.69 -4.56 -6.26
N ARG A 21 -12.76 -4.16 -5.58
CA ARG A 21 -13.30 -2.80 -5.67
C ARG A 21 -13.79 -2.35 -4.30
N VAL A 22 -13.22 -1.27 -3.79
CA VAL A 22 -13.66 -0.53 -2.61
C VAL A 22 -13.85 0.91 -3.02
N THR A 23 -15.08 1.38 -3.00
CA THR A 23 -15.39 2.80 -3.22
C THR A 23 -15.65 3.50 -1.89
N PRO A 24 -15.52 4.84 -1.82
CA PRO A 24 -15.87 5.58 -0.62
C PRO A 24 -17.28 5.24 -0.10
N GLU A 25 -18.25 5.12 -0.99
CA GLU A 25 -19.64 4.77 -0.63
C GLU A 25 -19.75 3.36 0.00
N GLN A 26 -19.07 2.35 -0.59
CA GLN A 26 -19.05 0.98 -0.05
C GLN A 26 -18.35 0.90 1.31
N ALA A 27 -17.30 1.68 1.51
CA ALA A 27 -16.57 1.77 2.77
C ALA A 27 -17.31 2.58 3.85
N GLY A 28 -18.29 3.39 3.46
CA GLY A 28 -19.09 4.23 4.35
C GLY A 28 -18.35 5.50 4.79
N TRP A 29 -17.45 6.00 3.97
CA TRP A 29 -16.67 7.23 4.17
C TRP A 29 -16.69 8.13 2.93
N ALA A 30 -15.80 9.12 2.80
CA ALA A 30 -15.95 10.14 1.78
C ALA A 30 -14.83 10.20 0.72
N PHE A 31 -13.63 9.71 1.03
CA PHE A 31 -12.47 10.03 0.21
C PHE A 31 -11.78 8.82 -0.42
N SER A 32 -11.30 7.87 0.39
CA SER A 32 -10.38 6.83 -0.05
C SER A 32 -11.07 5.69 -0.79
N GLY A 33 -10.47 5.26 -1.90
CA GLY A 33 -10.92 4.12 -2.70
C GLY A 33 -9.76 3.23 -3.13
N LEU A 34 -10.07 2.00 -3.56
CA LEU A 34 -9.09 1.03 -4.02
C LEU A 34 -9.70 0.08 -5.04
N ARG A 35 -8.98 -0.17 -6.13
CA ARG A 35 -9.36 -1.17 -7.14
C ARG A 35 -8.15 -2.02 -7.52
N ILE A 36 -8.38 -3.26 -7.93
CA ILE A 36 -7.37 -4.10 -8.59
C ILE A 36 -7.90 -4.53 -9.93
N LEU A 37 -7.10 -4.28 -10.96
CA LEU A 37 -7.31 -4.71 -12.33
C LEU A 37 -6.38 -5.89 -12.63
N GLU A 38 -6.97 -7.01 -13.04
CA GLU A 38 -6.23 -8.18 -13.52
C GLU A 38 -6.39 -8.29 -15.03
N LEU A 39 -5.28 -8.23 -15.76
CA LEU A 39 -5.28 -8.33 -17.22
C LEU A 39 -4.61 -9.62 -17.68
N SER A 40 -5.26 -10.35 -18.57
CA SER A 40 -4.61 -11.41 -19.34
C SER A 40 -3.62 -10.83 -20.35
N PRO A 41 -2.65 -11.61 -20.84
CA PRO A 41 -1.73 -11.17 -21.88
C PRO A 41 -2.47 -10.60 -23.11
N GLY A 42 -2.09 -9.40 -23.54
CA GLY A 42 -2.69 -8.67 -24.66
C GLY A 42 -4.02 -7.95 -24.34
N ALA A 43 -4.52 -8.06 -23.12
CA ALA A 43 -5.77 -7.43 -22.73
C ALA A 43 -5.59 -5.94 -22.38
N ALA A 44 -6.72 -5.22 -22.41
CA ALA A 44 -6.82 -3.83 -21.99
C ALA A 44 -8.19 -3.57 -21.34
N HIS A 45 -8.22 -2.58 -20.46
CA HIS A 45 -9.45 -2.08 -19.83
C HIS A 45 -9.47 -0.56 -19.84
N SER A 46 -10.63 0.04 -20.15
CA SER A 46 -10.84 1.49 -20.14
C SER A 46 -11.94 1.87 -19.17
N PHE A 47 -11.74 2.97 -18.45
CA PHE A 47 -12.68 3.45 -17.45
C PHE A 47 -12.53 4.96 -17.24
N PRO A 48 -13.58 5.68 -16.84
CA PRO A 48 -13.48 7.06 -16.39
C PRO A 48 -13.01 7.13 -14.94
N THR A 49 -12.27 8.18 -14.58
CA THR A 49 -11.91 8.46 -13.18
C THR A 49 -13.02 9.15 -12.41
N GLY A 50 -13.95 9.85 -13.09
CA GLY A 50 -14.94 10.67 -12.43
C GLY A 50 -14.29 11.72 -11.54
N GLU A 51 -14.74 11.85 -10.32
CA GLU A 51 -14.21 12.83 -9.35
C GLU A 51 -12.96 12.35 -8.59
N GLU A 52 -12.45 11.16 -8.92
CA GLU A 52 -11.28 10.58 -8.22
C GLU A 52 -9.98 10.86 -8.98
N GLU A 53 -8.93 11.19 -8.24
CA GLU A 53 -7.54 10.99 -8.67
C GLU A 53 -7.09 9.58 -8.28
N LEU A 54 -6.17 8.97 -9.02
CA LEU A 54 -5.67 7.64 -8.74
C LEU A 54 -4.23 7.40 -9.23
N LEU A 55 -3.61 6.35 -8.71
CA LEU A 55 -2.42 5.77 -9.31
C LEU A 55 -2.79 4.49 -10.07
N VAL A 56 -2.05 4.21 -11.13
CA VAL A 56 -1.91 2.85 -11.67
C VAL A 56 -0.55 2.34 -11.23
N LEU A 57 -0.52 1.37 -10.31
CA LEU A 57 0.69 0.86 -9.68
C LEU A 57 0.76 -0.66 -9.87
N PRO A 58 1.80 -1.18 -10.54
CA PRO A 58 1.97 -2.61 -10.73
C PRO A 58 2.17 -3.38 -9.42
N LEU A 59 1.31 -4.38 -9.15
CA LEU A 59 1.59 -5.44 -8.18
C LEU A 59 2.46 -6.51 -8.81
N GLU A 60 2.18 -6.82 -10.10
CA GLU A 60 2.89 -7.80 -10.89
C GLU A 60 2.72 -7.48 -12.38
N GLY A 61 3.78 -7.63 -13.18
CA GLY A 61 3.79 -7.32 -14.60
C GLY A 61 3.96 -5.85 -14.89
N GLY A 62 4.06 -5.52 -16.19
CA GLY A 62 4.14 -4.16 -16.70
C GLY A 62 2.92 -3.81 -17.56
N CYS A 63 2.66 -2.52 -17.75
CA CYS A 63 1.54 -2.05 -18.56
C CYS A 63 1.81 -0.71 -19.24
N VAL A 64 0.93 -0.37 -20.17
CA VAL A 64 0.83 0.96 -20.76
C VAL A 64 -0.43 1.63 -20.19
N VAL A 65 -0.27 2.84 -19.69
CA VAL A 65 -1.35 3.69 -19.22
C VAL A 65 -1.53 4.84 -20.20
N GLU A 66 -2.70 4.95 -20.79
CA GLU A 66 -3.10 6.07 -21.64
C GLU A 66 -4.13 6.91 -20.88
N CYS A 67 -3.87 8.21 -20.76
CA CYS A 67 -4.73 9.16 -20.09
C CYS A 67 -4.65 10.49 -20.84
N ASP A 68 -5.79 11.03 -21.27
CA ASP A 68 -5.86 12.19 -22.15
C ASP A 68 -4.96 11.99 -23.40
N SER A 69 -4.01 12.93 -23.63
CA SER A 69 -3.00 12.83 -24.70
C SER A 69 -1.68 12.21 -24.24
N ARG A 70 -1.60 11.76 -22.99
CA ARG A 70 -0.38 11.17 -22.41
C ARG A 70 -0.41 9.65 -22.50
N ARG A 71 0.78 9.09 -22.66
CA ARG A 71 1.02 7.64 -22.66
C ARG A 71 2.25 7.35 -21.80
N PHE A 72 2.08 6.48 -20.82
CA PHE A 72 3.13 6.06 -19.90
C PHE A 72 3.37 4.55 -20.06
N GLU A 73 4.61 4.15 -20.20
CA GLU A 73 5.02 2.74 -20.19
C GLU A 73 5.56 2.42 -18.81
N LEU A 74 4.85 1.57 -18.07
CA LEU A 74 5.28 1.09 -16.78
C LEU A 74 6.00 -0.24 -16.96
N ALA A 75 7.27 -0.28 -16.56
CA ALA A 75 8.07 -1.50 -16.57
C ALA A 75 7.51 -2.52 -15.58
N GLY A 76 7.04 -2.04 -14.43
CA GLY A 76 6.48 -2.87 -13.38
C GLY A 76 7.51 -3.72 -12.65
N ARG A 77 7.06 -4.85 -12.12
CA ARG A 77 7.86 -5.79 -11.33
C ARG A 77 7.30 -7.21 -11.39
N ASP A 78 8.12 -8.20 -11.02
CA ASP A 78 7.70 -9.62 -10.96
C ASP A 78 6.88 -9.96 -9.72
N GLY A 79 6.54 -8.98 -8.89
CA GLY A 79 5.77 -9.11 -7.66
C GLY A 79 6.20 -8.09 -6.61
N VAL A 80 5.38 -7.89 -5.59
CA VAL A 80 5.59 -6.85 -4.57
C VAL A 80 6.88 -7.04 -3.75
N PHE A 81 7.37 -8.28 -3.65
CA PHE A 81 8.64 -8.61 -2.98
C PHE A 81 9.84 -8.61 -3.93
N ALA A 82 9.65 -8.34 -5.23
CA ALA A 82 10.72 -8.35 -6.21
C ALA A 82 11.43 -7.01 -6.35
N GLY A 83 10.74 -5.89 -6.11
CA GLY A 83 11.33 -4.56 -6.27
C GLY A 83 10.36 -3.43 -5.97
N VAL A 84 10.90 -2.22 -5.86
CA VAL A 84 10.13 -0.97 -5.95
C VAL A 84 9.68 -0.82 -7.41
N THR A 85 8.47 -0.32 -7.64
CA THR A 85 7.91 -0.17 -8.99
C THR A 85 7.72 1.29 -9.38
N ASP A 86 7.71 1.52 -10.68
CA ASP A 86 7.19 2.74 -11.30
C ASP A 86 5.66 2.77 -11.26
N PHE A 87 5.08 3.93 -11.52
CA PHE A 87 3.63 4.12 -11.51
C PHE A 87 3.19 5.29 -12.40
N ALA A 88 1.91 5.36 -12.71
CA ALA A 88 1.30 6.51 -13.37
C ALA A 88 0.27 7.16 -12.43
N TYR A 89 0.35 8.48 -12.30
CA TYR A 89 -0.70 9.30 -11.69
C TYR A 89 -1.70 9.70 -12.76
N VAL A 90 -2.96 9.55 -12.45
CA VAL A 90 -4.11 9.87 -13.29
C VAL A 90 -5.05 10.81 -12.53
N PRO A 91 -5.38 11.99 -13.09
CA PRO A 91 -6.23 12.95 -12.41
C PRO A 91 -7.72 12.58 -12.47
N ARG A 92 -8.52 13.32 -11.70
CA ARG A 92 -9.97 13.36 -11.85
C ARG A 92 -10.40 13.82 -13.25
N ASP A 93 -11.61 13.52 -13.65
CA ASP A 93 -12.24 13.94 -14.93
C ASP A 93 -11.43 13.49 -16.16
N ALA A 94 -10.91 12.26 -16.13
CA ALA A 94 -10.11 11.68 -17.20
C ALA A 94 -10.67 10.34 -17.69
N GLU A 95 -10.44 10.03 -18.97
CA GLU A 95 -10.60 8.69 -19.52
C GLU A 95 -9.25 7.98 -19.50
N VAL A 96 -9.24 6.78 -18.95
CA VAL A 96 -8.03 5.98 -18.73
C VAL A 96 -8.15 4.67 -19.48
N ARG A 97 -7.05 4.27 -20.11
CA ARG A 97 -6.90 2.93 -20.67
C ARG A 97 -5.61 2.31 -20.14
N VAL A 98 -5.74 1.14 -19.50
CA VAL A 98 -4.63 0.31 -19.06
C VAL A 98 -4.55 -0.92 -19.95
N ALA A 99 -3.37 -1.16 -20.54
CA ALA A 99 -3.14 -2.30 -21.44
C ALA A 99 -1.84 -3.02 -21.07
N SER A 100 -1.85 -4.35 -21.08
CA SER A 100 -0.64 -5.13 -20.79
C SER A 100 -0.44 -6.20 -21.87
N SER A 101 0.74 -6.21 -22.48
CA SER A 101 1.11 -7.24 -23.46
C SER A 101 1.41 -8.59 -22.78
N GLY A 102 2.00 -8.56 -21.60
CA GLY A 102 2.36 -9.74 -20.79
C GLY A 102 1.26 -10.19 -19.83
N GLY A 103 0.22 -9.37 -19.64
CA GLY A 103 -0.72 -9.52 -18.53
C GLY A 103 -0.16 -8.96 -17.22
N GLY A 104 -0.92 -9.06 -16.15
CA GLY A 104 -0.48 -8.62 -14.83
C GLY A 104 -1.62 -8.19 -13.91
N ARG A 105 -1.22 -7.77 -12.71
CA ARG A 105 -2.09 -7.25 -11.66
C ARG A 105 -1.69 -5.82 -11.32
N PHE A 106 -2.64 -4.92 -11.37
CA PHE A 106 -2.42 -3.49 -11.18
C PHE A 106 -3.35 -3.00 -10.08
N ILE A 107 -2.79 -2.39 -9.04
CA ILE A 107 -3.56 -1.78 -7.96
C ILE A 107 -3.75 -0.30 -8.25
N LEU A 108 -4.98 0.17 -8.05
CA LEU A 108 -5.40 1.54 -8.31
C LEU A 108 -5.90 2.16 -7.00
N PRO A 109 -4.99 2.64 -6.13
CA PRO A 109 -5.37 3.48 -5.02
C PRO A 109 -5.96 4.79 -5.53
N SER A 110 -7.04 5.25 -4.93
CA SER A 110 -7.76 6.45 -5.37
C SER A 110 -8.26 7.30 -4.21
N SER A 111 -8.55 8.55 -4.51
CA SER A 111 -9.22 9.48 -3.61
C SER A 111 -10.10 10.46 -4.37
N LEU A 112 -11.22 10.87 -3.78
CA LEU A 112 -11.90 12.08 -4.26
C LEU A 112 -10.91 13.25 -4.24
N ALA A 113 -10.87 14.01 -5.32
CA ALA A 113 -9.98 15.16 -5.49
C ALA A 113 -10.76 16.43 -5.82
N ASN A 114 -10.28 17.57 -5.33
CA ASN A 114 -10.86 18.88 -5.63
C ASN A 114 -10.22 19.49 -6.88
N ALA A 115 -8.90 19.36 -7.00
CA ALA A 115 -8.14 19.89 -8.11
C ALA A 115 -7.80 18.82 -9.13
N ARG A 116 -7.86 19.20 -10.41
CA ARG A 116 -7.37 18.35 -11.51
C ARG A 116 -5.91 18.73 -11.80
N LEU A 117 -5.00 17.79 -11.53
CA LEU A 117 -3.59 17.93 -11.87
C LEU A 117 -3.30 17.30 -13.25
N ASP A 118 -2.08 17.50 -13.77
CA ASP A 118 -1.67 16.86 -15.02
C ASP A 118 -1.33 15.38 -14.77
N PRO A 119 -1.65 14.47 -15.73
CA PRO A 119 -1.17 13.09 -15.68
C PRO A 119 0.36 13.05 -15.66
N ALA A 120 0.94 12.18 -14.81
CA ALA A 120 2.37 12.14 -14.60
C ALA A 120 2.91 10.72 -14.37
N TYR A 121 4.16 10.50 -14.76
CA TYR A 121 4.90 9.26 -14.52
C TYR A 121 5.76 9.38 -13.28
N GLY A 122 5.69 8.39 -12.40
CA GLY A 122 6.56 8.25 -11.24
C GLY A 122 7.57 7.11 -11.47
N PRO A 123 8.85 7.40 -11.70
CA PRO A 123 9.87 6.38 -11.89
C PRO A 123 10.18 5.66 -10.56
N ALA A 124 10.52 4.37 -10.64
CA ALA A 124 10.86 3.57 -9.46
C ALA A 124 12.04 4.16 -8.66
N GLU A 125 13.02 4.74 -9.35
CA GLU A 125 14.18 5.41 -8.75
C GLU A 125 13.81 6.70 -8.01
N GLY A 126 12.66 7.27 -8.34
CA GLY A 126 12.11 8.46 -7.69
C GLY A 126 11.33 8.17 -6.41
N VAL A 127 11.06 6.90 -6.10
CA VAL A 127 10.34 6.48 -4.89
C VAL A 127 11.31 6.40 -3.71
N PRO A 128 11.20 7.28 -2.70
CA PRO A 128 12.07 7.23 -1.53
C PRO A 128 11.82 5.96 -0.70
N VAL A 129 12.87 5.21 -0.44
CA VAL A 129 12.85 4.03 0.44
C VAL A 129 13.34 4.45 1.82
N GLU A 130 12.49 4.28 2.83
CA GLU A 130 12.76 4.57 4.23
C GLU A 130 12.80 3.28 5.05
N LEU A 131 13.83 3.12 5.89
CA LEU A 131 13.87 2.06 6.90
C LEU A 131 13.35 2.64 8.22
N ARG A 132 12.20 2.18 8.66
CA ARG A 132 11.49 2.71 9.82
C ARG A 132 11.46 1.70 10.95
N GLY A 133 11.63 2.18 12.20
CA GLY A 133 11.66 1.35 13.39
C GLY A 133 13.02 0.69 13.63
N ALA A 134 13.13 -0.09 14.69
CA ALA A 134 14.32 -0.85 15.05
C ALA A 134 13.94 -2.19 15.70
N GLY A 135 14.89 -3.13 15.77
CA GLY A 135 14.63 -4.48 16.25
C GLY A 135 13.48 -5.14 15.49
N GLN A 136 12.57 -5.78 16.20
CA GLN A 136 11.38 -6.42 15.62
C GLN A 136 10.34 -5.43 15.06
N ALA A 137 10.47 -4.12 15.34
CA ALA A 137 9.63 -3.10 14.74
C ALA A 137 10.19 -2.54 13.42
N SER A 138 11.28 -3.09 12.90
CA SER A 138 11.90 -2.68 11.64
C SER A 138 11.07 -3.08 10.44
N ARG A 139 10.84 -2.12 9.53
CA ARG A 139 10.18 -2.33 8.23
C ARG A 139 10.74 -1.38 7.19
N GLN A 140 10.53 -1.72 5.92
CA GLN A 140 10.78 -0.83 4.80
C GLN A 140 9.48 -0.11 4.43
N VAL A 141 9.58 1.19 4.15
CA VAL A 141 8.47 2.01 3.64
C VAL A 141 8.89 2.62 2.30
N ASN A 142 8.16 2.32 1.25
CA ASN A 142 8.33 2.95 -0.05
C ASN A 142 7.32 4.11 -0.12
N ASN A 143 7.82 5.34 -0.09
CA ASN A 143 7.00 6.55 -0.08
C ASN A 143 6.55 6.90 -1.51
N VAL A 144 5.60 6.15 -2.06
CA VAL A 144 5.17 6.23 -3.48
C VAL A 144 4.58 7.60 -3.79
N CYS A 145 3.55 8.01 -3.07
CA CYS A 145 2.84 9.26 -3.30
C CYS A 145 2.54 9.97 -1.98
N THR A 146 3.58 10.48 -1.33
CA THR A 146 3.47 11.30 -0.13
C THR A 146 3.58 12.79 -0.47
N PRO A 147 3.25 13.72 0.45
CA PRO A 147 3.44 15.15 0.22
C PRO A 147 4.86 15.54 -0.21
N ALA A 148 5.86 14.76 0.23
CA ALA A 148 7.27 15.02 -0.07
C ALA A 148 7.79 14.30 -1.32
N SER A 149 7.15 13.21 -1.76
CA SER A 149 7.68 12.35 -2.83
C SER A 149 7.03 12.59 -4.19
N PHE A 150 5.72 12.87 -4.25
CA PHE A 150 5.02 13.00 -5.52
C PHE A 150 3.77 13.91 -5.41
N PRO A 151 3.48 14.75 -6.41
CA PRO A 151 2.31 15.62 -6.40
C PRO A 151 1.00 14.85 -6.58
N ALA A 152 0.03 15.12 -5.72
CA ALA A 152 -1.36 14.72 -5.81
C ALA A 152 -2.22 15.74 -5.07
N ASP A 153 -3.54 15.75 -5.27
CA ASP A 153 -4.42 16.70 -4.59
C ASP A 153 -4.69 16.29 -3.13
N LYS A 154 -5.12 15.04 -2.92
CA LYS A 154 -5.55 14.52 -1.61
C LYS A 154 -4.83 13.23 -1.21
N MET A 155 -4.61 12.38 -2.18
CA MET A 155 -4.18 11.00 -1.94
C MET A 155 -2.77 10.91 -1.38
N ILE A 156 -2.59 10.05 -0.36
CA ILE A 156 -1.28 9.62 0.15
C ILE A 156 -1.20 8.11 -0.03
N VAL A 157 -0.12 7.63 -0.65
CA VAL A 157 0.09 6.20 -0.90
C VAL A 157 1.49 5.80 -0.50
N VAL A 158 1.58 4.75 0.31
CA VAL A 158 2.85 4.11 0.69
C VAL A 158 2.72 2.59 0.58
N GLU A 159 3.83 1.95 0.25
CA GLU A 159 3.98 0.50 0.39
C GLU A 159 4.84 0.20 1.60
N VAL A 160 4.51 -0.86 2.33
CA VAL A 160 5.29 -1.30 3.49
C VAL A 160 5.66 -2.77 3.34
N LEU A 161 6.93 -3.08 3.49
CA LEU A 161 7.45 -4.45 3.52
C LEU A 161 7.97 -4.74 4.93
N THR A 162 7.44 -5.79 5.52
CA THR A 162 7.72 -6.21 6.89
C THR A 162 8.35 -7.60 6.85
N PRO A 163 9.62 -7.74 7.25
CA PRO A 163 10.28 -9.06 7.31
C PRO A 163 9.54 -10.04 8.23
N ALA A 164 9.59 -11.31 7.90
CA ALA A 164 8.97 -12.39 8.67
C ALA A 164 9.26 -12.29 10.18
N GLY A 165 8.21 -12.35 10.99
CA GLY A 165 8.27 -12.22 12.46
C GLY A 165 8.36 -10.79 12.97
N ASN A 166 8.47 -9.78 12.10
CA ASN A 166 8.49 -8.38 12.51
C ASN A 166 7.08 -7.78 12.58
N TRP A 167 6.99 -6.67 13.30
CA TRP A 167 5.79 -5.88 13.51
C TRP A 167 5.94 -4.51 12.85
N SER A 168 5.01 -4.15 12.01
CA SER A 168 4.94 -2.83 11.36
C SER A 168 3.67 -2.10 11.77
N SER A 169 3.49 -0.86 11.32
CA SER A 169 2.46 0.03 11.86
C SER A 169 2.48 0.05 13.40
N TYR A 170 3.68 0.03 13.98
CA TYR A 170 3.93 -0.13 15.39
C TYR A 170 4.95 0.92 15.88
N PRO A 171 4.73 1.60 17.05
CA PRO A 171 3.57 1.46 17.92
C PRO A 171 2.24 1.81 17.24
N PRO A 172 1.09 1.35 17.79
CA PRO A 172 -0.22 1.71 17.28
C PRO A 172 -0.41 3.22 17.27
N HIS A 173 -1.05 3.74 16.25
CA HIS A 173 -1.27 5.17 16.06
C HIS A 173 -2.63 5.44 15.42
N LYS A 174 -3.06 6.70 15.45
CA LYS A 174 -4.30 7.15 14.81
C LYS A 174 -4.13 8.48 14.10
N HIS A 175 -5.02 8.75 13.18
CA HIS A 175 -5.17 10.01 12.46
C HIS A 175 -6.66 10.18 12.11
N ASP A 176 -7.49 10.31 13.13
CA ASP A 176 -8.95 10.36 13.02
C ASP A 176 -9.57 11.66 13.56
N GLU A 177 -8.72 12.65 13.85
CA GLU A 177 -9.13 13.96 14.35
C GLU A 177 -8.28 15.08 13.72
N GLN A 178 -8.91 16.22 13.48
CA GLN A 178 -8.20 17.40 13.01
C GLN A 178 -7.66 18.20 14.19
N ARG A 179 -6.33 18.08 14.47
CA ARG A 179 -5.61 18.74 15.58
C ARG A 179 -4.25 19.27 15.10
N GLU A 180 -3.53 19.96 15.96
CA GLU A 180 -2.19 20.49 15.67
C GLU A 180 -1.20 19.36 15.26
N ASN A 181 -1.23 18.25 15.97
CA ASN A 181 -0.31 17.10 15.80
C ASN A 181 -0.94 15.90 15.09
N GLU A 182 -2.16 16.03 14.59
CA GLU A 182 -2.92 14.96 13.96
C GLU A 182 -3.81 15.53 12.85
N VAL A 183 -4.03 14.77 11.77
CA VAL A 183 -4.99 15.10 10.73
C VAL A 183 -5.97 13.96 10.53
N GLU A 184 -7.20 14.29 10.15
CA GLU A 184 -8.21 13.29 9.85
C GLU A 184 -7.96 12.68 8.47
N LEU A 185 -7.70 11.36 8.45
CA LEU A 185 -7.50 10.56 7.23
C LEU A 185 -8.22 9.23 7.38
N GLU A 186 -8.98 8.84 6.38
CA GLU A 186 -9.43 7.47 6.16
C GLU A 186 -8.25 6.66 5.63
N GLU A 187 -8.13 5.37 6.00
CA GLU A 187 -7.04 4.54 5.53
C GLU A 187 -7.50 3.16 5.09
N ILE A 188 -6.96 2.69 3.96
CA ILE A 188 -7.11 1.33 3.46
C ILE A 188 -5.78 0.61 3.56
N TYR A 189 -5.78 -0.59 4.12
CA TYR A 189 -4.69 -1.55 4.05
C TYR A 189 -5.05 -2.64 3.04
N TYR A 190 -4.23 -2.84 2.03
CA TYR A 190 -4.27 -3.98 1.13
C TYR A 190 -3.07 -4.87 1.38
N PHE A 191 -3.25 -6.18 1.50
CA PHE A 191 -2.21 -7.11 1.92
C PHE A 191 -1.76 -8.08 0.83
N GLU A 192 -0.45 -8.36 0.80
CA GLU A 192 0.16 -9.53 0.16
C GLU A 192 1.10 -10.20 1.16
N VAL A 193 1.11 -11.53 1.18
CA VAL A 193 1.93 -12.31 2.12
C VAL A 193 2.81 -13.25 1.34
N GLY A 194 4.07 -13.36 1.72
CA GLY A 194 5.02 -14.26 1.08
C GLY A 194 4.62 -15.74 1.25
N GLY A 195 4.90 -16.57 0.24
CA GLY A 195 4.55 -17.99 0.24
C GLY A 195 3.10 -18.29 -0.12
N THR A 196 2.79 -19.58 -0.35
CA THR A 196 1.49 -20.02 -0.87
C THR A 196 0.35 -19.88 0.15
N ASP A 197 0.63 -20.16 1.43
CA ASP A 197 -0.35 -20.12 2.52
C ASP A 197 0.04 -19.11 3.60
N GLY A 198 0.76 -18.05 3.20
CA GLY A 198 1.23 -17.02 4.09
C GLY A 198 0.09 -16.32 4.81
N LEU A 199 0.38 -15.90 6.04
CA LEU A 199 -0.55 -15.14 6.87
C LEU A 199 0.15 -14.04 7.65
N GLY A 200 -0.62 -13.01 7.98
CA GLY A 200 -0.26 -11.93 8.87
C GLY A 200 -1.45 -11.56 9.75
N TYR A 201 -1.29 -10.52 10.56
CA TYR A 201 -2.37 -10.04 11.41
C TYR A 201 -2.43 -8.51 11.38
N GLN A 202 -3.64 -7.98 11.44
CA GLN A 202 -3.90 -6.54 11.55
C GLN A 202 -4.78 -6.24 12.75
N ARG A 203 -4.41 -5.21 13.51
CA ARG A 203 -5.18 -4.72 14.64
C ARG A 203 -5.71 -3.31 14.38
N VAL A 204 -7.01 -3.09 14.68
CA VAL A 204 -7.64 -1.77 14.76
C VAL A 204 -8.52 -1.76 15.99
N TYR A 205 -8.47 -0.70 16.82
CA TYR A 205 -9.25 -0.62 18.04
C TYR A 205 -9.61 0.82 18.42
N SER A 206 -10.63 0.94 19.26
CA SER A 206 -11.20 2.23 19.67
C SER A 206 -10.17 3.16 20.32
N SER A 207 -10.18 4.41 19.92
CA SER A 207 -9.41 5.49 20.54
C SER A 207 -10.16 6.16 21.71
N GLY A 208 -11.42 5.82 21.93
CA GLY A 208 -12.29 6.36 22.97
C GLY A 208 -13.64 5.67 23.02
N PRO A 209 -14.50 6.03 24.00
CA PRO A 209 -15.78 5.37 24.21
C PRO A 209 -16.82 5.65 23.13
N ASP A 210 -16.72 6.77 22.42
CA ASP A 210 -17.77 7.24 21.52
C ASP A 210 -17.68 6.64 20.10
N ARG A 211 -16.51 6.10 19.73
CA ARG A 211 -16.27 5.46 18.42
C ARG A 211 -15.77 4.04 18.64
N GLN A 212 -16.70 3.09 18.69
CA GLN A 212 -16.37 1.69 18.95
C GLN A 212 -15.91 1.00 17.66
N ILE A 213 -14.69 0.47 17.67
CA ILE A 213 -14.11 -0.36 16.63
C ILE A 213 -13.24 -1.43 17.27
N ASP A 214 -13.32 -2.66 16.78
CA ASP A 214 -12.53 -3.79 17.28
C ASP A 214 -12.30 -4.79 16.15
N VAL A 215 -11.12 -4.71 15.53
CA VAL A 215 -10.68 -5.62 14.47
C VAL A 215 -9.38 -6.28 14.92
N CYS A 216 -9.36 -7.61 14.97
CA CYS A 216 -8.16 -8.42 15.09
C CYS A 216 -8.27 -9.50 14.03
N ALA A 217 -7.76 -9.20 12.84
CA ALA A 217 -7.94 -10.04 11.67
C ALA A 217 -6.65 -10.79 11.32
N GLU A 218 -6.76 -12.10 11.05
CA GLU A 218 -5.79 -12.79 10.23
C GLU A 218 -5.97 -12.30 8.79
N VAL A 219 -4.88 -11.86 8.16
CA VAL A 219 -4.88 -11.34 6.79
C VAL A 219 -4.03 -12.21 5.86
N ARG A 220 -4.46 -12.32 4.61
CA ARG A 220 -3.83 -13.09 3.55
C ARG A 220 -3.69 -12.24 2.29
N SER A 221 -2.97 -12.75 1.28
CA SER A 221 -2.83 -12.06 -0.01
C SER A 221 -4.19 -11.77 -0.65
N GLY A 222 -4.43 -10.51 -0.94
CA GLY A 222 -5.68 -10.02 -1.54
C GLY A 222 -6.72 -9.52 -0.54
N ASP A 223 -6.45 -9.62 0.76
CA ASP A 223 -7.34 -9.10 1.80
C ASP A 223 -7.18 -7.57 1.96
N VAL A 224 -8.23 -6.95 2.47
CA VAL A 224 -8.27 -5.51 2.77
C VAL A 224 -8.76 -5.31 4.19
N VAL A 225 -8.15 -4.37 4.90
CA VAL A 225 -8.67 -3.85 6.17
C VAL A 225 -8.93 -2.36 6.04
N LEU A 226 -10.15 -1.96 6.39
CA LEU A 226 -10.60 -0.57 6.38
C LEU A 226 -10.42 0.04 7.77
N VAL A 227 -9.83 1.23 7.82
CA VAL A 227 -9.59 2.00 9.06
C VAL A 227 -10.30 3.35 8.94
N PRO A 228 -11.59 3.42 9.31
CA PRO A 228 -12.33 4.68 9.29
C PRO A 228 -11.93 5.62 10.42
N TYR A 229 -11.45 5.08 11.52
CA TYR A 229 -11.00 5.79 12.74
C TYR A 229 -10.36 4.79 13.72
N GLY A 230 -9.82 5.31 14.81
CA GLY A 230 -9.25 4.54 15.91
C GLY A 230 -7.77 4.24 15.75
N TYR A 231 -7.17 3.70 16.82
CA TYR A 231 -5.80 3.24 16.78
C TYR A 231 -5.69 2.02 15.87
N HIS A 232 -4.70 2.03 14.99
CA HIS A 232 -4.39 0.91 14.10
C HIS A 232 -2.90 0.55 14.15
N GLY A 233 -2.65 -0.72 13.87
CA GLY A 233 -1.40 -1.38 14.18
C GLY A 233 -1.48 -2.15 15.52
N PRO A 234 -0.61 -3.16 15.68
CA PRO A 234 0.38 -3.60 14.68
C PRO A 234 -0.22 -4.27 13.44
N SER A 235 0.55 -4.20 12.34
CA SER A 235 0.50 -5.16 11.24
C SER A 235 1.64 -6.14 11.48
N MET A 236 1.33 -7.42 11.71
CA MET A 236 2.31 -8.43 12.12
C MET A 236 2.56 -9.42 11.00
N ALA A 237 3.81 -9.55 10.59
CA ALA A 237 4.26 -10.64 9.74
C ALA A 237 4.42 -11.90 10.58
N ALA A 238 3.76 -12.99 10.23
CA ALA A 238 3.96 -14.25 10.93
C ALA A 238 5.38 -14.80 10.71
N PRO A 239 5.96 -15.54 11.66
CA PRO A 239 7.26 -16.17 11.46
C PRO A 239 7.27 -17.06 10.21
N GLY A 240 8.25 -16.83 9.34
CA GLY A 240 8.40 -17.55 8.06
C GLY A 240 7.74 -16.88 6.86
N TYR A 241 6.94 -15.82 7.05
CA TYR A 241 6.23 -15.14 5.98
C TYR A 241 6.50 -13.64 6.01
N ASP A 242 7.10 -13.10 4.94
CA ASP A 242 7.20 -11.65 4.75
C ASP A 242 5.81 -11.08 4.48
N LEU A 243 5.54 -9.89 5.01
CA LEU A 243 4.27 -9.19 4.81
C LEU A 243 4.48 -7.91 4.02
N TYR A 244 3.70 -7.74 2.98
CA TYR A 244 3.53 -6.49 2.26
C TYR A 244 2.14 -5.93 2.53
N TYR A 245 2.04 -4.62 2.66
CA TYR A 245 0.78 -3.92 2.50
C TYR A 245 0.95 -2.58 1.81
N LEU A 246 -0.10 -2.17 1.09
CA LEU A 246 -0.22 -0.85 0.52
C LEU A 246 -1.24 -0.07 1.35
N ASN A 247 -0.87 1.15 1.74
CA ASN A 247 -1.77 2.08 2.39
C ASN A 247 -2.25 3.15 1.40
N VAL A 248 -3.56 3.42 1.45
CA VAL A 248 -4.19 4.56 0.79
C VAL A 248 -4.82 5.41 1.87
N MET A 249 -4.45 6.67 1.93
CA MET A 249 -4.96 7.63 2.90
C MET A 249 -5.46 8.88 2.19
N ALA A 250 -6.59 9.40 2.62
CA ALA A 250 -7.12 10.70 2.22
C ALA A 250 -8.10 11.20 3.27
N GLY A 251 -8.39 12.50 3.27
CA GLY A 251 -9.31 13.08 4.24
C GLY A 251 -9.77 14.49 3.89
N PRO A 252 -10.59 15.09 4.76
CA PRO A 252 -11.26 16.37 4.51
C PRO A 252 -10.34 17.58 4.55
N GLY A 253 -9.12 17.44 5.12
CA GLY A 253 -8.19 18.53 5.28
C GLY A 253 -7.91 19.31 3.98
N THR A 254 -7.70 20.63 4.08
CA THR A 254 -7.32 21.47 2.95
C THR A 254 -5.88 21.29 2.52
N GLU A 255 -5.02 20.86 3.44
CA GLU A 255 -3.62 20.56 3.19
C GLU A 255 -3.43 19.05 3.10
N ARG A 256 -2.67 18.60 2.11
CA ARG A 256 -2.22 17.22 1.98
C ARG A 256 -1.02 17.01 2.88
N VAL A 257 -1.26 16.53 4.11
CA VAL A 257 -0.23 16.27 5.12
C VAL A 257 -0.49 14.93 5.80
N TRP A 258 0.57 14.29 6.31
CA TRP A 258 0.47 13.03 7.03
C TRP A 258 1.00 13.23 8.45
N ARG A 259 0.07 13.45 9.39
CA ARG A 259 0.34 13.60 10.83
C ARG A 259 -0.55 12.63 11.61
N PHE A 260 0.03 11.96 12.57
CA PHE A 260 -0.64 10.95 13.38
C PHE A 260 -0.15 11.01 14.84
N CYS A 261 -0.99 10.49 15.76
CA CYS A 261 -0.68 10.36 17.18
C CYS A 261 -0.51 8.90 17.56
N ASP A 262 0.57 8.57 18.25
CA ASP A 262 0.73 7.24 18.84
C ASP A 262 -0.27 7.02 19.99
N ASP A 263 -0.67 5.77 20.20
CA ASP A 263 -1.36 5.38 21.44
C ASP A 263 -0.45 5.68 22.62
N PRO A 264 -0.90 6.52 23.59
CA PRO A 264 -0.10 6.89 24.76
C PRO A 264 0.39 5.69 25.58
N ALA A 265 -0.36 4.58 25.59
CA ALA A 265 0.05 3.36 26.27
C ALA A 265 1.29 2.71 25.65
N HIS A 266 1.56 2.97 24.39
CA HIS A 266 2.61 2.34 23.59
C HIS A 266 3.64 3.32 23.01
N ALA A 267 3.44 4.62 23.16
CA ALA A 267 4.32 5.67 22.58
C ALA A 267 5.79 5.55 23.03
N TRP A 268 6.03 5.04 24.24
CA TRP A 268 7.36 4.83 24.81
C TRP A 268 8.25 3.91 23.94
N ILE A 269 7.65 3.05 23.13
CA ILE A 269 8.36 2.10 22.26
C ILE A 269 9.28 2.83 21.27
N ARG A 270 8.86 4.00 20.77
CA ARG A 270 9.72 4.79 19.84
C ARG A 270 11.05 5.19 20.49
N ALA A 271 11.05 5.48 21.78
CA ALA A 271 12.28 5.84 22.49
C ALA A 271 13.27 4.67 22.58
N THR A 272 12.81 3.43 22.52
CA THR A 272 13.70 2.25 22.56
C THR A 272 14.45 2.02 21.24
N TRP A 273 14.02 2.64 20.14
CA TRP A 273 14.66 2.42 18.82
C TRP A 273 16.08 2.96 18.76
N ALA A 274 16.40 3.99 19.53
CA ALA A 274 17.75 4.56 19.57
C ALA A 274 18.82 3.55 20.05
N ASP A 275 18.43 2.56 20.84
CA ASP A 275 19.30 1.55 21.42
C ASP A 275 19.25 0.20 20.68
N GLN A 276 18.56 0.13 19.58
CA GLN A 276 18.37 -1.09 18.79
C GLN A 276 18.84 -0.92 17.35
N ALA A 277 19.41 -1.96 16.77
CA ALA A 277 19.74 -1.99 15.36
C ALA A 277 18.48 -2.18 14.50
N VAL A 278 18.50 -1.63 13.29
CA VAL A 278 17.56 -1.97 12.24
C VAL A 278 17.78 -3.43 11.85
N ASP A 279 16.70 -4.15 11.51
CA ASP A 279 16.77 -5.53 11.07
C ASP A 279 17.71 -5.67 9.85
N PRO A 280 18.73 -6.56 9.89
CA PRO A 280 19.73 -6.68 8.81
C PRO A 280 19.14 -7.21 7.49
N ARG A 281 17.91 -7.71 7.47
CA ARG A 281 17.21 -8.09 6.23
C ARG A 281 16.70 -6.89 5.43
N LEU A 282 16.78 -5.70 6.00
CA LEU A 282 16.34 -4.44 5.35
C LEU A 282 17.51 -3.68 4.70
N PRO A 283 17.32 -3.05 3.53
CA PRO A 283 16.08 -3.04 2.76
C PRO A 283 15.82 -4.40 2.10
N MET A 284 14.55 -4.80 1.99
CA MET A 284 14.14 -6.03 1.29
C MET A 284 14.20 -5.86 -0.21
N THR A 285 13.85 -4.65 -0.70
CA THR A 285 13.76 -4.33 -2.12
C THR A 285 14.29 -2.92 -2.40
N GLY A 286 14.65 -2.67 -3.65
CA GLY A 286 14.99 -1.35 -4.17
C GLY A 286 14.58 -1.21 -5.63
N PRO A 287 14.86 -0.07 -6.28
CA PRO A 287 14.52 0.15 -7.69
C PRO A 287 15.18 -0.84 -8.65
N GLN A 288 16.29 -1.47 -8.21
CA GLN A 288 17.06 -2.44 -8.99
C GLN A 288 16.69 -3.90 -8.66
N GLY A 289 15.59 -4.12 -7.93
CA GLY A 289 15.14 -5.43 -7.53
C GLY A 289 15.39 -5.76 -6.06
N ARG A 290 15.39 -7.05 -5.74
CA ARG A 290 15.55 -7.54 -4.37
C ARG A 290 16.97 -7.28 -3.85
N ALA A 291 17.07 -6.63 -2.70
CA ALA A 291 18.38 -6.41 -2.06
C ALA A 291 18.98 -7.76 -1.66
N GLY A 292 20.23 -8.03 -2.09
CA GLY A 292 20.93 -9.28 -1.80
C GLY A 292 20.90 -10.35 -2.89
N ALA A 293 20.19 -10.17 -4.01
CA ALA A 293 20.20 -11.11 -5.13
C ALA A 293 21.50 -11.09 -5.98
N SER A 294 22.45 -10.20 -5.69
CA SER A 294 23.63 -9.93 -6.53
C SER A 294 24.85 -10.84 -6.29
N ALA A 295 24.87 -11.78 -5.34
CA ALA A 295 26.08 -12.55 -5.01
C ALA A 295 25.95 -14.08 -4.88
N ALA A 296 24.77 -14.67 -4.98
CA ALA A 296 24.61 -16.11 -4.72
C ALA A 296 24.32 -16.99 -5.94
N GLY A 297 24.38 -16.44 -7.16
CA GLY A 297 23.89 -17.12 -8.36
C GLY A 297 24.98 -17.58 -9.36
N ARG A 298 26.27 -17.68 -9.01
CA ARG A 298 27.33 -18.16 -9.94
C ARG A 298 28.43 -19.03 -9.34
N GLU A 299 28.18 -19.77 -8.28
CA GLU A 299 29.13 -20.82 -7.82
C GLU A 299 28.36 -22.06 -7.38
N GLY A 300 27.93 -22.90 -8.32
CA GLY A 300 27.24 -24.13 -7.97
C GLY A 300 27.04 -25.16 -9.06
N GLU A 301 27.68 -25.00 -10.22
CA GLU A 301 27.63 -26.01 -11.28
C GLU A 301 29.03 -26.40 -11.78
N GLU A 302 29.85 -26.92 -10.91
CA GLU A 302 31.00 -27.75 -11.28
C GLU A 302 31.44 -28.54 -10.05
N ARG A 303 30.88 -29.73 -9.87
CA ARG A 303 31.48 -30.94 -9.32
C ARG A 303 30.39 -31.95 -8.99
N GLN A 304 30.19 -32.87 -9.89
CA GLN A 304 30.25 -34.29 -9.53
C GLN A 304 30.02 -35.19 -10.74
N SER A 305 31.05 -35.88 -11.09
CA SER A 305 31.09 -37.29 -11.44
C SER A 305 32.47 -37.76 -11.04
N PRO A 306 32.68 -39.01 -10.65
CA PRO A 306 31.92 -40.21 -10.92
C PRO A 306 31.13 -40.74 -9.78
#